data_4d4a13af2858cde2b96bf3d956bbef83
#
_entry.id   4d4a13af2858cde2b96bf3d956bbef83
#
_cell.length_a   1.000
_cell.length_b   1.000
_cell.length_c   1.000
_cell.angle_alpha   90.00
_cell.angle_beta   90.00
_cell.angle_gamma   90.00
#
_symmetry.space_group_name_H-M   'P 1'
#
loop_
_entity.id
_entity.type
_entity.pdbx_description
1 polymer ?
#
loop_
_entity_poly.entity_id
_entity_poly.type
_entity_poly.pdbx_seq_one_letter_code
_entity_poly.pdbx_strand_id
1 'polypeptide(L)'
;MPRTLQRRPLLAAVGVLLASISSAAVATPVHDRPGNRLEALIEQPAAQAEAEAEQASARFCTADRQWCVRTAREGDDQASQLEIEHRLSGTEEPQTWFIPLDSADADATGTDQPWPFIVRLAPGVDAGQVPSDPQQAALENVLVGVQRSVTTMYSGGDAGASTLVLSRIRHMDDGIQIDPDVLTLPADGHAMIRACFGEQDSARRAGACHDEYSFHGVLTLDPAGQGMPVLRYATTATRFPVGASRLQDSQARGPLRKQDLRTQTDPTCSFQRVLRFDGGRYQPDTPLPECGEFTEL
;
A
#
# COMPACT_ATOMS: atom_id res chain seq x y z
N MET A 1 -4.80 -76.95 -31.16
CA MET A 1 -3.85 -75.81 -31.28
C MET A 1 -4.11 -74.81 -30.25
N PRO A 2 -3.30 -74.69 -29.19
CA PRO A 2 -3.53 -73.73 -28.12
C PRO A 2 -2.89 -72.35 -28.41
N ARG A 3 -3.63 -71.29 -28.27
CA ARG A 3 -3.19 -69.86 -28.35
C ARG A 3 -2.49 -69.44 -27.09
N THR A 4 -1.24 -69.08 -27.18
CA THR A 4 -0.43 -68.47 -26.11
C THR A 4 -0.81 -67.00 -25.91
N LEU A 5 -1.25 -66.63 -24.71
CA LEU A 5 -1.44 -65.26 -24.28
C LEU A 5 -0.10 -64.69 -23.78
N GLN A 6 0.40 -63.69 -24.51
CA GLN A 6 1.57 -62.88 -24.10
C GLN A 6 1.11 -61.81 -23.10
N ARG A 7 1.61 -61.85 -21.86
CA ARG A 7 1.49 -60.78 -20.88
C ARG A 7 2.48 -59.69 -21.16
N ARG A 8 2.00 -58.44 -21.38
CA ARG A 8 2.82 -57.24 -21.44
C ARG A 8 3.06 -56.72 -20.02
N PRO A 9 4.29 -56.31 -19.65
CA PRO A 9 4.54 -55.65 -18.35
C PRO A 9 4.07 -54.20 -18.38
N LEU A 10 3.30 -53.77 -17.36
CA LEU A 10 2.99 -52.35 -17.07
C LEU A 10 4.23 -51.71 -16.44
N LEU A 11 4.84 -50.79 -17.15
CA LEU A 11 5.82 -49.86 -16.59
C LEU A 11 5.06 -48.76 -15.83
N ALA A 12 5.16 -48.77 -14.51
CA ALA A 12 4.69 -47.70 -13.64
C ALA A 12 5.70 -46.52 -13.71
N ALA A 13 5.32 -45.44 -14.36
CA ALA A 13 6.07 -44.19 -14.32
C ALA A 13 5.80 -43.48 -12.99
N VAL A 14 6.82 -43.46 -12.12
CA VAL A 14 6.80 -42.64 -10.90
C VAL A 14 7.14 -41.22 -11.32
N GLY A 15 6.11 -40.37 -11.40
CA GLY A 15 6.26 -38.94 -11.62
C GLY A 15 6.70 -38.25 -10.30
N VAL A 16 7.95 -37.81 -10.25
CA VAL A 16 8.44 -36.95 -9.15
C VAL A 16 7.92 -35.54 -9.40
N LEU A 17 6.92 -35.11 -8.65
CA LEU A 17 6.50 -33.70 -8.58
C LEU A 17 7.58 -32.91 -7.85
N LEU A 18 8.40 -32.18 -8.60
CA LEU A 18 9.27 -31.14 -8.06
C LEU A 18 8.40 -29.93 -7.69
N ALA A 19 8.07 -29.80 -6.40
CA ALA A 19 7.47 -28.59 -5.86
C ALA A 19 8.53 -27.46 -5.93
N SER A 20 8.34 -26.52 -6.85
CA SER A 20 9.14 -25.31 -6.94
C SER A 20 8.79 -24.40 -5.75
N ILE A 21 9.64 -24.39 -4.74
CA ILE A 21 9.55 -23.43 -3.63
C ILE A 21 10.06 -22.11 -4.20
N SER A 22 9.14 -21.22 -4.60
CA SER A 22 9.45 -19.82 -4.92
C SER A 22 9.82 -19.12 -3.61
N SER A 23 11.11 -19.00 -3.33
CA SER A 23 11.62 -18.15 -2.26
C SER A 23 11.35 -16.70 -2.67
N ALA A 24 10.35 -16.06 -2.08
CA ALA A 24 10.19 -14.61 -2.18
C ALA A 24 11.46 -13.97 -1.61
N ALA A 25 12.20 -13.24 -2.44
CA ALA A 25 13.36 -12.49 -2.00
C ALA A 25 12.85 -11.38 -1.05
N VAL A 26 13.18 -11.49 0.24
CA VAL A 26 12.90 -10.43 1.21
C VAL A 26 13.76 -9.22 0.82
N ALA A 27 13.11 -8.10 0.55
CA ALA A 27 13.82 -6.87 0.22
C ALA A 27 14.71 -6.46 1.39
N THR A 28 15.97 -6.13 1.10
CA THR A 28 16.92 -5.67 2.12
C THR A 28 16.43 -4.35 2.72
N PRO A 29 16.43 -4.21 4.06
CA PRO A 29 16.06 -2.96 4.70
C PRO A 29 16.93 -1.78 4.21
N VAL A 30 16.29 -0.62 4.01
CA VAL A 30 16.99 0.62 3.69
C VAL A 30 17.26 1.36 4.99
N HIS A 31 18.51 1.80 5.18
CA HIS A 31 18.94 2.55 6.37
C HIS A 31 19.33 3.97 6.01
N ASP A 32 19.10 4.91 6.93
CA ASP A 32 19.66 6.24 6.87
C ASP A 32 20.89 6.38 7.80
N ARG A 33 21.46 7.59 7.85
CA ARG A 33 22.67 7.85 8.66
C ARG A 33 22.49 7.67 10.17
N PRO A 34 21.37 8.12 10.79
CA PRO A 34 21.10 7.89 12.21
C PRO A 34 20.85 6.42 12.55
N GLY A 35 20.50 5.60 11.56
CA GLY A 35 20.13 4.20 11.75
C GLY A 35 18.63 3.92 11.73
N ASN A 36 17.81 4.91 11.35
CA ASN A 36 16.41 4.60 11.02
C ASN A 36 16.38 3.60 9.88
N ARG A 37 15.39 2.72 9.87
CA ARG A 37 15.28 1.68 8.84
C ARG A 37 13.88 1.53 8.33
N LEU A 38 13.76 1.53 7.02
CA LEU A 38 12.55 1.13 6.31
C LEU A 38 12.68 -0.34 5.91
N GLU A 39 11.80 -1.19 6.39
CA GLU A 39 11.80 -2.61 6.07
C GLU A 39 10.43 -3.08 5.60
N ALA A 40 10.43 -4.06 4.69
CA ALA A 40 9.22 -4.67 4.20
C ALA A 40 8.61 -5.59 5.27
N LEU A 41 7.30 -5.55 5.37
CA LEU A 41 6.51 -6.49 6.14
C LEU A 41 6.23 -7.74 5.29
N ILE A 42 6.30 -8.90 5.91
CA ILE A 42 6.11 -10.20 5.26
C ILE A 42 4.76 -10.76 5.71
N GLU A 43 3.92 -11.09 4.75
CA GLU A 43 2.65 -11.75 5.03
C GLU A 43 2.89 -13.09 5.74
N GLN A 44 2.20 -13.29 6.84
CA GLN A 44 2.24 -14.53 7.60
C GLN A 44 1.03 -15.38 7.23
N PRO A 45 1.22 -16.69 7.03
CA PRO A 45 0.08 -17.59 6.86
C PRO A 45 -0.79 -17.53 8.11
N ALA A 46 -2.11 -17.45 7.93
CA ALA A 46 -3.06 -17.52 9.03
C ALA A 46 -2.85 -18.84 9.80
N ALA A 47 -2.86 -18.77 11.13
CA ALA A 47 -2.88 -19.99 11.95
C ALA A 47 -4.16 -20.78 11.62
N GLN A 48 -4.09 -22.14 11.63
CA GLN A 48 -5.23 -22.98 11.25
C GLN A 48 -6.51 -22.64 12.01
N ALA A 49 -6.40 -22.23 13.28
CA ALA A 49 -7.54 -21.81 14.10
C ALA A 49 -8.13 -20.45 13.66
N GLU A 50 -7.33 -19.57 13.07
CA GLU A 50 -7.76 -18.27 12.55
C GLU A 50 -8.31 -18.38 11.11
N ALA A 51 -7.84 -19.38 10.34
CA ALA A 51 -8.33 -19.62 8.98
C ALA A 51 -9.79 -20.11 8.94
N GLU A 52 -10.31 -20.65 10.05
CA GLU A 52 -11.71 -21.06 10.21
C GLU A 52 -12.63 -19.87 10.57
N ALA A 53 -12.07 -18.73 10.99
CA ALA A 53 -12.81 -17.48 11.16
C ALA A 53 -12.95 -16.82 9.79
N GLU A 54 -14.16 -16.76 9.28
CA GLU A 54 -14.54 -16.24 7.93
C GLU A 54 -14.08 -14.78 7.65
N GLN A 55 -13.38 -14.14 8.60
CA GLN A 55 -12.96 -12.72 8.57
C GLN A 55 -11.50 -12.49 8.99
N ALA A 56 -10.65 -13.53 9.03
CA ALA A 56 -9.25 -13.33 9.38
C ALA A 56 -8.52 -12.53 8.30
N SER A 57 -8.22 -11.27 8.58
CA SER A 57 -7.39 -10.44 7.70
C SER A 57 -5.92 -10.90 7.73
N ALA A 58 -5.23 -10.75 6.59
CA ALA A 58 -3.82 -11.09 6.50
C ALA A 58 -2.98 -10.31 7.54
N ARG A 59 -2.07 -11.02 8.21
CA ARG A 59 -1.14 -10.47 9.20
C ARG A 59 0.22 -10.29 8.54
N PHE A 60 0.81 -9.12 8.70
CA PHE A 60 2.09 -8.75 8.09
C PHE A 60 3.10 -8.45 9.19
N CYS A 61 4.27 -9.08 9.15
CA CYS A 61 5.28 -8.96 10.19
C CYS A 61 6.64 -8.58 9.63
N THR A 62 7.47 -7.94 10.46
CA THR A 62 8.90 -7.78 10.20
C THR A 62 9.60 -9.15 10.14
N ALA A 63 10.77 -9.21 9.47
CA ALA A 63 11.50 -10.46 9.32
C ALA A 63 11.88 -11.12 10.66
N ASP A 64 12.14 -10.32 11.68
CA ASP A 64 12.42 -10.76 13.06
C ASP A 64 11.15 -11.05 13.87
N ARG A 65 9.95 -10.79 13.29
CA ARG A 65 8.64 -10.96 13.93
C ARG A 65 8.45 -10.16 15.21
N GLN A 66 9.24 -9.11 15.42
CA GLN A 66 9.05 -8.22 16.57
C GLN A 66 7.83 -7.33 16.39
N TRP A 67 7.60 -6.86 15.17
CA TRP A 67 6.43 -6.05 14.84
C TRP A 67 5.54 -6.77 13.85
N CYS A 68 4.23 -6.77 14.13
CA CYS A 68 3.24 -7.27 13.21
C CYS A 68 2.07 -6.29 13.13
N VAL A 69 1.44 -6.22 11.96
CA VAL A 69 0.25 -5.38 11.73
C VAL A 69 -0.80 -6.17 10.96
N ARG A 70 -2.06 -5.88 11.24
CA ARG A 70 -3.21 -6.34 10.45
C ARG A 70 -4.33 -5.32 10.54
N THR A 71 -5.23 -5.31 9.58
CA THR A 71 -6.52 -4.65 9.73
C THR A 71 -7.49 -5.60 10.41
N ALA A 72 -8.23 -5.11 11.38
CA ALA A 72 -9.26 -5.84 12.10
C ALA A 72 -10.57 -5.06 12.05
N ARG A 73 -11.69 -5.75 12.25
CA ARG A 73 -13.00 -5.14 12.41
C ARG A 73 -13.49 -5.39 13.81
N GLU A 74 -13.97 -4.37 14.48
CA GLU A 74 -14.45 -4.48 15.86
C GLU A 74 -15.98 -4.39 15.91
N GLY A 75 -16.57 -5.40 16.59
CA GLY A 75 -17.98 -5.42 16.97
C GLY A 75 -18.97 -5.50 15.80
N ASP A 76 -20.25 -5.35 16.13
CA ASP A 76 -21.36 -5.38 15.18
C ASP A 76 -21.35 -4.19 14.22
N ASP A 77 -20.75 -3.05 14.61
CA ASP A 77 -20.63 -1.83 13.80
C ASP A 77 -19.54 -1.94 12.71
N GLN A 78 -18.76 -3.02 12.72
CA GLN A 78 -17.69 -3.30 11.75
C GLN A 78 -16.69 -2.14 11.57
N ALA A 79 -16.46 -1.34 12.64
CA ALA A 79 -15.45 -0.31 12.62
C ALA A 79 -14.08 -0.91 12.29
N SER A 80 -13.44 -0.38 11.26
CA SER A 80 -12.11 -0.83 10.84
C SER A 80 -11.06 -0.26 11.79
N GLN A 81 -10.06 -1.05 12.14
CA GLN A 81 -8.92 -0.60 12.95
C GLN A 81 -7.63 -1.26 12.47
N LEU A 82 -6.52 -0.55 12.62
CA LEU A 82 -5.18 -1.12 12.46
C LEU A 82 -4.75 -1.69 13.80
N GLU A 83 -4.61 -3.00 13.86
CA GLU A 83 -4.04 -3.71 15.00
C GLU A 83 -2.53 -3.82 14.82
N ILE A 84 -1.80 -3.49 15.88
CA ILE A 84 -0.34 -3.46 15.89
C ILE A 84 0.13 -4.29 17.07
N GLU A 85 0.96 -5.26 16.79
CA GLU A 85 1.57 -6.11 17.82
C GLU A 85 3.07 -5.86 17.89
N HIS A 86 3.57 -5.73 19.11
CA HIS A 86 5.01 -5.68 19.39
C HIS A 86 5.39 -6.80 20.36
N ARG A 87 6.29 -7.64 19.93
CA ARG A 87 6.85 -8.73 20.74
C ARG A 87 8.19 -8.32 21.30
N LEU A 88 8.23 -8.10 22.59
CA LEU A 88 9.47 -7.83 23.31
C LEU A 88 10.30 -9.12 23.47
N SER A 89 11.63 -8.98 23.38
CA SER A 89 12.53 -10.11 23.62
C SER A 89 12.35 -10.66 25.03
N GLY A 90 12.02 -11.96 25.14
CA GLY A 90 11.84 -12.63 26.43
C GLY A 90 10.42 -12.60 26.99
N THR A 91 9.43 -12.04 26.27
CA THR A 91 8.02 -12.14 26.63
C THR A 91 7.31 -13.19 25.77
N GLU A 92 6.40 -13.94 26.39
CA GLU A 92 5.59 -14.95 25.66
C GLU A 92 4.47 -14.29 24.86
N GLU A 93 3.85 -13.24 25.39
CA GLU A 93 2.74 -12.54 24.76
C GLU A 93 3.16 -11.21 24.14
N PRO A 94 2.69 -10.88 22.93
CA PRO A 94 2.92 -9.56 22.33
C PRO A 94 2.06 -8.51 23.06
N GLN A 95 2.57 -7.28 23.09
CA GLN A 95 1.76 -6.11 23.39
C GLN A 95 0.97 -5.74 22.14
N THR A 96 -0.32 -5.44 22.31
CA THR A 96 -1.22 -5.13 21.19
C THR A 96 -1.88 -3.77 21.37
N TRP A 97 -1.93 -2.99 20.30
CA TRP A 97 -2.57 -1.68 20.25
C TRP A 97 -3.42 -1.54 19.01
N PHE A 98 -4.34 -0.60 19.07
CA PHE A 98 -5.31 -0.38 17.99
C PHE A 98 -5.34 1.10 17.60
N ILE A 99 -5.32 1.36 16.30
CA ILE A 99 -5.57 2.67 15.73
C ILE A 99 -6.92 2.61 15.02
N PRO A 100 -7.94 3.33 15.51
CA PRO A 100 -9.23 3.41 14.81
C PRO A 100 -9.02 3.97 13.40
N LEU A 101 -9.67 3.37 12.41
CA LEU A 101 -9.69 3.86 11.05
C LEU A 101 -11.07 4.45 10.79
N ASP A 102 -11.12 5.73 10.39
CA ASP A 102 -12.40 6.35 10.07
C ASP A 102 -13.06 5.57 8.93
N SER A 103 -14.34 5.30 9.06
CA SER A 103 -15.10 4.66 7.98
C SER A 103 -15.07 5.56 6.74
N ALA A 104 -14.80 4.95 5.58
CA ALA A 104 -15.01 5.62 4.29
C ALA A 104 -16.46 6.07 4.18
N ASP A 105 -16.72 7.14 3.41
CA ASP A 105 -18.06 7.62 3.13
C ASP A 105 -18.99 6.46 2.75
N ALA A 106 -20.21 6.48 3.27
CA ALA A 106 -21.17 5.38 3.21
C ALA A 106 -21.53 4.90 1.78
N ASP A 107 -21.23 5.68 0.76
CA ASP A 107 -21.53 5.41 -0.65
C ASP A 107 -20.38 4.78 -1.45
N ALA A 108 -19.17 4.70 -0.88
CA ALA A 108 -18.01 4.11 -1.53
C ALA A 108 -17.62 2.76 -0.92
N THR A 109 -17.28 1.79 -1.77
CA THR A 109 -16.70 0.53 -1.29
C THR A 109 -15.26 0.79 -0.86
N GLY A 110 -15.06 0.96 0.45
CA GLY A 110 -13.74 1.19 1.03
C GLY A 110 -13.09 -0.10 1.51
N THR A 111 -11.78 -0.18 1.36
CA THR A 111 -10.95 -1.24 1.95
C THR A 111 -9.71 -0.65 2.58
N ASP A 112 -9.40 -1.10 3.79
CA ASP A 112 -8.18 -0.73 4.51
C ASP A 112 -7.22 -1.90 4.50
N GLN A 113 -5.95 -1.64 4.14
CA GLN A 113 -4.89 -2.64 4.15
C GLN A 113 -3.65 -2.07 4.85
N PRO A 114 -2.91 -2.87 5.64
CA PRO A 114 -1.65 -2.41 6.17
C PRO A 114 -0.71 -1.96 5.05
N TRP A 115 -0.03 -0.84 5.26
CA TRP A 115 1.09 -0.48 4.38
C TRP A 115 2.16 -1.56 4.46
N PRO A 116 2.68 -2.08 3.33
CA PRO A 116 3.58 -3.24 3.33
C PRO A 116 4.99 -2.95 3.86
N PHE A 117 5.16 -1.86 4.61
CA PHE A 117 6.42 -1.47 5.21
C PHE A 117 6.22 -0.93 6.62
N ILE A 118 7.31 -0.90 7.39
CA ILE A 118 7.42 -0.23 8.68
C ILE A 118 8.71 0.59 8.70
N VAL A 119 8.69 1.75 9.36
CA VAL A 119 9.92 2.50 9.63
C VAL A 119 10.23 2.38 11.11
N ARG A 120 11.35 1.74 11.44
CA ARG A 120 11.87 1.70 12.80
C ARG A 120 12.78 2.90 13.02
N LEU A 121 12.58 3.60 14.12
CA LEU A 121 13.32 4.80 14.47
C LEU A 121 14.59 4.42 15.24
N ALA A 122 15.72 5.02 14.87
CA ALA A 122 16.94 4.85 15.62
C ALA A 122 16.81 5.44 17.05
N PRO A 123 17.47 4.87 18.06
CA PRO A 123 17.42 5.40 19.41
C PRO A 123 17.81 6.88 19.48
N GLY A 124 17.00 7.68 20.18
CA GLY A 124 17.26 9.10 20.43
C GLY A 124 16.97 10.05 19.26
N VAL A 125 16.55 9.58 18.09
CA VAL A 125 16.16 10.48 16.97
C VAL A 125 14.82 11.13 17.20
N ASP A 126 13.93 10.48 17.91
CA ASP A 126 12.63 11.01 18.31
C ASP A 126 12.81 11.79 19.62
N ALA A 127 13.32 13.02 19.51
CA ALA A 127 13.67 13.88 20.63
C ALA A 127 12.45 14.44 21.43
N GLY A 128 11.28 13.79 21.30
CA GLY A 128 10.20 13.91 22.27
C GLY A 128 10.66 13.49 23.66
N GLN A 129 9.79 13.31 24.60
CA GLN A 129 10.13 12.83 25.92
C GLN A 129 10.78 11.43 25.80
N VAL A 130 12.07 11.37 26.08
CA VAL A 130 12.75 10.06 26.23
C VAL A 130 12.28 9.49 27.55
N PRO A 131 11.79 8.24 27.59
CA PRO A 131 11.42 7.61 28.85
C PRO A 131 12.56 7.66 29.87
N SER A 132 12.23 7.94 31.12
CA SER A 132 13.21 7.97 32.21
C SER A 132 13.64 6.55 32.63
N ASP A 133 12.80 5.54 32.37
CA ASP A 133 13.14 4.14 32.54
C ASP A 133 14.06 3.68 31.39
N PRO A 134 15.30 3.23 31.68
CA PRO A 134 16.21 2.74 30.65
C PRO A 134 15.67 1.56 29.82
N GLN A 135 14.79 0.75 30.38
CA GLN A 135 14.17 -0.35 29.65
C GLN A 135 13.17 0.17 28.63
N GLN A 136 12.35 1.14 28.99
CA GLN A 136 11.42 1.81 28.07
C GLN A 136 12.18 2.63 27.00
N ALA A 137 13.25 3.32 27.39
CA ALA A 137 14.08 4.09 26.48
C ALA A 137 14.83 3.22 25.44
N ALA A 138 15.00 1.93 25.73
CA ALA A 138 15.61 0.97 24.81
C ALA A 138 14.61 0.40 23.78
N LEU A 139 13.32 0.65 23.92
CA LEU A 139 12.29 0.19 22.99
C LEU A 139 12.30 1.04 21.71
N GLU A 140 12.12 0.39 20.60
CA GLU A 140 12.08 1.06 19.30
C GLU A 140 10.74 1.78 19.10
N ASN A 141 10.78 3.05 18.75
CA ASN A 141 9.62 3.77 18.19
C ASN A 141 9.49 3.45 16.70
N VAL A 142 8.28 3.48 16.18
CA VAL A 142 8.02 3.11 14.78
C VAL A 142 7.02 4.04 14.10
N LEU A 143 7.11 4.08 12.76
CA LEU A 143 6.02 4.54 11.91
C LEU A 143 5.36 3.31 11.27
N VAL A 144 4.06 3.18 11.44
CA VAL A 144 3.22 2.18 10.79
C VAL A 144 2.23 2.86 9.88
N GLY A 145 1.71 2.17 8.88
CA GLY A 145 0.80 2.77 7.94
C GLY A 145 -0.36 1.89 7.54
N VAL A 146 -1.38 2.54 7.01
CA VAL A 146 -2.53 1.93 6.35
C VAL A 146 -2.73 2.57 4.98
N GLN A 147 -3.00 1.74 3.97
CA GLN A 147 -3.53 2.18 2.68
C GLN A 147 -5.05 2.06 2.71
N ARG A 148 -5.71 3.19 2.59
CA ARG A 148 -7.17 3.30 2.49
C ARG A 148 -7.53 3.42 1.03
N SER A 149 -8.27 2.45 0.50
CA SER A 149 -8.67 2.42 -0.90
C SER A 149 -10.18 2.58 -1.00
N VAL A 150 -10.62 3.38 -1.94
CA VAL A 150 -12.02 3.53 -2.31
C VAL A 150 -12.16 3.24 -3.79
N THR A 151 -13.24 2.54 -4.15
CA THR A 151 -13.53 2.18 -5.54
C THR A 151 -14.98 2.45 -5.87
N THR A 152 -15.23 2.83 -7.11
CA THR A 152 -16.58 2.96 -7.65
C THR A 152 -16.64 2.32 -9.02
N MET A 153 -17.80 1.74 -9.35
CA MET A 153 -18.06 1.12 -10.65
C MET A 153 -19.31 1.75 -11.25
N TYR A 154 -19.29 2.00 -12.54
CA TYR A 154 -20.44 2.52 -13.28
C TYR A 154 -20.54 1.85 -14.66
N SER A 155 -21.68 2.05 -15.34
CA SER A 155 -21.94 1.40 -16.64
C SER A 155 -21.03 1.91 -17.74
N GLY A 156 -19.83 1.38 -17.84
CA GLY A 156 -18.83 1.72 -18.86
C GLY A 156 -17.50 2.16 -18.33
N GLY A 157 -17.23 1.93 -17.04
CA GLY A 157 -15.93 2.22 -16.45
C GLY A 157 -15.88 1.93 -14.97
N ASP A 158 -14.74 2.25 -14.40
CA ASP A 158 -14.43 2.15 -12.98
C ASP A 158 -13.47 3.26 -12.58
N ALA A 159 -13.42 3.56 -11.32
CA ALA A 159 -12.41 4.43 -10.73
C ALA A 159 -12.06 3.94 -9.32
N GLY A 160 -10.82 4.17 -8.95
CA GLY A 160 -10.34 3.88 -7.61
C GLY A 160 -9.24 4.85 -7.22
N ALA A 161 -9.16 5.12 -5.93
CA ALA A 161 -8.11 5.93 -5.34
C ALA A 161 -7.68 5.29 -4.02
N SER A 162 -6.41 5.41 -3.68
CA SER A 162 -5.92 5.02 -2.37
C SER A 162 -5.05 6.10 -1.75
N THR A 163 -5.14 6.20 -0.43
CA THR A 163 -4.39 7.13 0.41
C THR A 163 -3.57 6.35 1.43
N LEU A 164 -2.27 6.64 1.49
CA LEU A 164 -1.40 6.17 2.56
C LEU A 164 -1.49 7.12 3.74
N VAL A 165 -1.78 6.56 4.90
CA VAL A 165 -1.77 7.28 6.19
C VAL A 165 -0.75 6.62 7.09
N LEU A 166 0.21 7.40 7.62
CA LEU A 166 1.19 6.91 8.61
C LEU A 166 0.85 7.44 10.00
N SER A 167 1.00 6.57 10.97
CA SER A 167 0.92 6.88 12.41
C SER A 167 2.27 6.60 13.07
N ARG A 168 2.61 7.37 14.10
CA ARG A 168 3.82 7.19 14.89
C ARG A 168 3.46 6.56 16.23
N ILE A 169 4.21 5.54 16.62
CA ILE A 169 4.09 4.86 17.91
C ILE A 169 5.36 5.14 18.70
N ARG A 170 5.20 5.65 19.92
CA ARG A 170 6.28 5.99 20.85
C ARG A 170 6.09 5.29 22.17
N HIS A 171 7.18 4.78 22.72
CA HIS A 171 7.23 4.31 24.10
C HIS A 171 7.44 5.48 25.05
N MET A 172 6.62 5.53 26.11
CA MET A 172 6.63 6.57 27.13
C MET A 172 6.71 5.92 28.51
N ASP A 173 7.00 6.68 29.56
CA ASP A 173 7.12 6.15 30.93
C ASP A 173 5.84 5.44 31.42
N ASP A 174 4.69 5.89 30.97
CA ASP A 174 3.36 5.40 31.36
C ASP A 174 2.72 4.45 30.31
N GLY A 175 3.50 4.01 29.33
CA GLY A 175 3.00 3.08 28.28
C GLY A 175 3.43 3.50 26.89
N ILE A 176 2.47 3.61 25.97
CA ILE A 176 2.74 4.10 24.61
C ILE A 176 1.88 5.34 24.29
N GLN A 177 2.42 6.16 23.41
CA GLN A 177 1.67 7.22 22.75
C GLN A 177 1.57 6.93 21.27
N ILE A 178 0.37 7.04 20.72
CA ILE A 178 0.09 6.95 19.29
C ILE A 178 -0.21 8.36 18.79
N ASP A 179 0.57 8.83 17.83
CA ASP A 179 0.31 10.06 17.11
C ASP A 179 -0.26 9.66 15.73
N PRO A 180 -1.58 9.77 15.52
CA PRO A 180 -2.21 9.40 14.27
C PRO A 180 -1.89 10.41 13.17
N ASP A 181 -2.02 9.99 11.91
CA ASP A 181 -1.99 10.85 10.73
C ASP A 181 -0.77 11.78 10.63
N VAL A 182 0.40 11.29 11.09
CA VAL A 182 1.64 12.08 10.97
C VAL A 182 2.07 12.33 9.52
N LEU A 183 1.52 11.56 8.57
CA LEU A 183 1.66 11.74 7.14
C LEU A 183 0.43 11.18 6.43
N THR A 184 -0.10 11.95 5.46
CA THR A 184 -1.18 11.52 4.56
C THR A 184 -0.78 11.85 3.14
N LEU A 185 -0.78 10.85 2.23
CA LEU A 185 -0.38 11.01 0.83
C LEU A 185 -1.28 10.16 -0.08
N PRO A 186 -1.61 10.63 -1.29
CA PRO A 186 -2.12 9.76 -2.34
C PRO A 186 -1.13 8.60 -2.59
N ALA A 187 -1.62 7.37 -2.66
CA ALA A 187 -0.76 6.20 -2.92
C ALA A 187 -0.96 5.67 -4.33
N ASP A 188 -2.19 5.41 -4.71
CA ASP A 188 -2.55 4.95 -6.05
C ASP A 188 -3.85 5.62 -6.51
N GLY A 189 -4.04 5.64 -7.82
CA GLY A 189 -5.27 6.10 -8.44
C GLY A 189 -5.43 5.51 -9.83
N HIS A 190 -6.65 5.20 -10.21
CA HIS A 190 -6.99 4.81 -11.56
C HIS A 190 -8.40 5.26 -11.92
N ALA A 191 -8.63 5.49 -13.19
CA ALA A 191 -9.96 5.64 -13.73
C ALA A 191 -9.99 5.16 -15.18
N MET A 192 -11.07 4.48 -15.54
CA MET A 192 -11.39 4.11 -16.91
C MET A 192 -12.79 4.64 -17.24
N ILE A 193 -12.85 5.61 -18.14
CA ILE A 193 -14.07 6.35 -18.46
C ILE A 193 -14.48 6.05 -19.89
N ARG A 194 -15.69 5.55 -20.06
CA ARG A 194 -16.24 5.28 -21.39
C ARG A 194 -16.40 6.57 -22.20
N ALA A 195 -15.84 6.56 -23.41
CA ALA A 195 -15.81 7.72 -24.31
C ALA A 195 -16.46 7.45 -25.70
N CYS A 196 -16.98 6.23 -25.94
CA CYS A 196 -17.74 5.92 -27.15
C CYS A 196 -19.13 5.40 -26.77
N PHE A 197 -20.16 5.99 -27.41
CA PHE A 197 -21.55 5.59 -27.22
C PHE A 197 -22.19 5.08 -28.54
N GLY A 198 -21.42 5.09 -29.63
CA GLY A 198 -21.84 4.60 -30.94
C GLY A 198 -20.66 4.44 -31.90
N GLU A 199 -20.93 3.93 -33.11
CA GLU A 199 -19.92 3.72 -34.15
C GLU A 199 -19.25 5.03 -34.59
N GLN A 200 -20.00 6.13 -34.58
CA GLN A 200 -19.52 7.45 -34.97
C GLN A 200 -18.47 7.96 -33.96
N ASP A 201 -18.70 7.74 -32.65
CA ASP A 201 -17.73 8.11 -31.62
C ASP A 201 -16.47 7.26 -31.75
N SER A 202 -16.63 5.95 -31.95
CA SER A 202 -15.51 5.05 -32.16
C SER A 202 -14.65 5.49 -33.36
N ALA A 203 -15.28 5.86 -34.47
CA ALA A 203 -14.58 6.38 -35.64
C ALA A 203 -13.84 7.71 -35.35
N ARG A 204 -14.50 8.66 -34.66
CA ARG A 204 -13.88 9.94 -34.27
C ARG A 204 -12.70 9.75 -33.32
N ARG A 205 -12.76 8.75 -32.47
CA ARG A 205 -11.73 8.45 -31.47
C ARG A 205 -10.69 7.43 -31.95
N ALA A 206 -10.69 7.12 -33.25
CA ALA A 206 -9.79 6.13 -33.87
C ALA A 206 -9.77 4.76 -33.11
N GLY A 207 -10.90 4.40 -32.51
CA GLY A 207 -11.10 3.16 -31.72
C GLY A 207 -10.76 3.26 -30.23
N ALA A 208 -10.24 4.36 -29.72
CA ALA A 208 -9.99 4.57 -28.29
C ALA A 208 -11.30 4.89 -27.57
N CYS A 209 -12.04 3.88 -27.15
CA CYS A 209 -13.37 4.02 -26.55
C CYS A 209 -13.38 4.22 -25.03
N HIS A 210 -12.20 4.35 -24.42
CA HIS A 210 -12.03 4.72 -23.00
C HIS A 210 -10.98 5.81 -22.88
N ASP A 211 -11.17 6.69 -21.91
CA ASP A 211 -10.12 7.53 -21.36
C ASP A 211 -9.62 6.86 -20.08
N GLU A 212 -8.30 6.64 -19.99
CA GLU A 212 -7.69 5.93 -18.87
C GLU A 212 -6.73 6.86 -18.13
N TYR A 213 -6.74 6.73 -16.82
CA TYR A 213 -5.89 7.51 -15.92
C TYR A 213 -5.26 6.57 -14.93
N SER A 214 -3.99 6.81 -14.61
CA SER A 214 -3.32 6.12 -13.52
C SER A 214 -2.42 7.05 -12.74
N PHE A 215 -2.31 6.80 -11.45
CA PHE A 215 -1.40 7.44 -10.53
C PHE A 215 -0.76 6.38 -9.65
N HIS A 216 0.55 6.51 -9.44
CA HIS A 216 1.28 5.63 -8.53
C HIS A 216 2.28 6.45 -7.74
N GLY A 217 2.20 6.39 -6.40
CA GLY A 217 3.06 7.04 -5.45
C GLY A 217 3.94 6.03 -4.70
N VAL A 218 5.23 6.31 -4.60
CA VAL A 218 6.20 5.48 -3.88
C VAL A 218 6.85 6.29 -2.77
N LEU A 219 6.78 5.78 -1.55
CA LEU A 219 7.44 6.36 -0.38
C LEU A 219 8.68 5.54 -0.04
N THR A 220 9.83 6.20 0.09
CA THR A 220 11.10 5.58 0.42
C THR A 220 11.83 6.37 1.51
N LEU A 221 12.76 5.72 2.21
CA LEU A 221 13.65 6.38 3.18
C LEU A 221 14.81 7.05 2.43
N ASP A 222 15.15 8.31 2.79
CA ASP A 222 16.34 8.98 2.28
C ASP A 222 17.59 8.50 3.06
N PRO A 223 18.50 7.76 2.43
CA PRO A 223 19.71 7.26 3.12
C PRO A 223 20.63 8.37 3.65
N ALA A 224 20.50 9.59 3.14
CA ALA A 224 21.29 10.75 3.58
C ALA A 224 20.59 11.54 4.71
N GLY A 225 19.38 11.15 5.12
CA GLY A 225 18.60 11.78 6.17
C GLY A 225 19.35 11.91 7.49
N GLN A 226 18.90 12.82 8.36
CA GLN A 226 19.43 13.04 9.71
C GLN A 226 18.25 13.29 10.67
N GLY A 227 18.40 12.81 11.92
CA GLY A 227 17.34 12.91 12.92
C GLY A 227 16.16 12.00 12.59
N MET A 228 14.94 12.50 12.71
CA MET A 228 13.74 11.78 12.28
C MET A 228 13.87 11.36 10.81
N PRO A 229 13.30 10.20 10.41
CA PRO A 229 13.38 9.70 9.04
C PRO A 229 13.02 10.77 8.04
N VAL A 230 13.91 11.05 7.10
CA VAL A 230 13.58 11.87 5.94
C VAL A 230 13.01 10.95 4.87
N LEU A 231 11.80 11.22 4.41
CA LEU A 231 11.13 10.38 3.43
C LEU A 231 11.17 11.04 2.06
N ARG A 232 11.29 10.22 1.02
CA ARG A 232 11.18 10.65 -0.38
C ARG A 232 9.90 10.10 -0.96
N TYR A 233 9.09 10.97 -1.49
CA TYR A 233 7.85 10.62 -2.18
C TYR A 233 7.99 10.91 -3.65
N ALA A 234 7.89 9.87 -4.49
CA ALA A 234 7.97 9.96 -5.95
C ALA A 234 6.66 9.49 -6.56
N THR A 235 6.15 10.21 -7.55
CA THR A 235 4.89 9.89 -8.21
C THR A 235 5.06 9.74 -9.71
N THR A 236 4.19 8.92 -10.30
CA THR A 236 4.01 8.80 -11.75
C THR A 236 2.52 8.85 -12.05
N ALA A 237 2.12 9.82 -12.86
CA ALA A 237 0.75 9.95 -13.35
C ALA A 237 0.72 9.81 -14.86
N THR A 238 -0.23 9.04 -15.38
CA THR A 238 -0.37 8.84 -16.83
C THR A 238 -1.83 8.93 -17.25
N ARG A 239 -2.02 9.30 -18.53
CA ARG A 239 -3.33 9.32 -19.19
C ARG A 239 -3.27 8.71 -20.58
N PHE A 240 -4.36 8.10 -21.00
CA PHE A 240 -4.57 7.58 -22.34
C PHE A 240 -5.99 7.94 -22.81
N PRO A 241 -6.18 8.35 -24.07
CA PRO A 241 -5.16 8.77 -25.06
C PRO A 241 -4.52 10.10 -24.69
N VAL A 242 -3.49 10.50 -25.44
CA VAL A 242 -2.81 11.80 -25.25
C VAL A 242 -3.79 12.95 -25.12
N GLY A 243 -3.63 13.74 -24.05
CA GLY A 243 -4.46 14.90 -23.77
C GLY A 243 -5.87 14.57 -23.28
N ALA A 244 -6.16 13.33 -22.86
CA ALA A 244 -7.39 13.05 -22.11
C ALA A 244 -7.42 13.88 -20.82
N SER A 245 -8.60 14.34 -20.39
CA SER A 245 -8.78 15.09 -19.15
C SER A 245 -10.15 14.79 -18.56
N ARG A 246 -10.21 14.51 -17.27
CA ARG A 246 -11.46 14.33 -16.53
C ARG A 246 -12.23 15.64 -16.35
N LEU A 247 -11.54 16.77 -16.57
CA LEU A 247 -12.13 18.11 -16.47
C LEU A 247 -12.82 18.54 -17.77
N GLN A 248 -12.75 17.71 -18.81
CA GLN A 248 -13.33 18.00 -20.12
C GLN A 248 -14.14 16.84 -20.64
N ASP A 249 -15.29 17.15 -21.25
CA ASP A 249 -16.08 16.14 -21.95
C ASP A 249 -15.24 15.52 -23.09
N SER A 250 -15.04 14.22 -23.02
CA SER A 250 -14.30 13.45 -24.04
C SER A 250 -14.88 13.58 -25.44
N GLN A 251 -16.20 13.80 -25.56
CA GLN A 251 -16.88 14.01 -26.85
C GLN A 251 -16.70 15.40 -27.41
N ALA A 252 -16.49 16.42 -26.57
CA ALA A 252 -16.22 17.79 -27.01
C ALA A 252 -14.83 17.94 -27.67
N ARG A 253 -13.95 16.96 -27.49
CA ARG A 253 -12.62 16.96 -28.10
C ARG A 253 -12.68 16.74 -29.61
N GLY A 254 -11.69 17.30 -30.31
CA GLY A 254 -11.49 17.02 -31.73
C GLY A 254 -11.21 15.53 -32.02
N PRO A 255 -11.35 15.09 -33.29
CA PRO A 255 -11.09 13.69 -33.66
C PRO A 255 -9.65 13.27 -33.29
N LEU A 256 -9.51 12.10 -32.69
CA LEU A 256 -8.23 11.48 -32.39
C LEU A 256 -7.59 10.89 -33.66
N ARG A 257 -6.27 10.92 -33.72
CA ARG A 257 -5.48 10.28 -34.77
C ARG A 257 -4.76 9.06 -34.16
N LYS A 258 -4.29 8.14 -34.98
CA LYS A 258 -3.51 6.98 -34.53
C LYS A 258 -2.30 7.34 -33.67
N GLN A 259 -1.65 8.47 -33.93
CA GLN A 259 -0.52 8.96 -33.15
C GLN A 259 -0.89 9.43 -31.74
N ASP A 260 -2.17 9.75 -31.51
CA ASP A 260 -2.68 10.17 -30.20
C ASP A 260 -3.03 8.97 -29.30
N LEU A 261 -3.07 7.75 -29.90
CA LEU A 261 -3.33 6.48 -29.18
C LEU A 261 -2.08 5.98 -28.47
N ARG A 262 -1.63 6.76 -27.51
CA ARG A 262 -0.50 6.42 -26.65
C ARG A 262 -0.71 6.96 -25.26
N THR A 263 -0.13 6.30 -24.29
CA THR A 263 -0.08 6.78 -22.91
C THR A 263 0.85 8.00 -22.84
N GLN A 264 0.42 9.01 -22.12
CA GLN A 264 1.16 10.25 -21.85
C GLN A 264 1.38 10.38 -20.36
N THR A 265 2.64 10.60 -19.96
CA THR A 265 2.95 10.98 -18.57
C THR A 265 2.52 12.44 -18.34
N ASP A 266 1.85 12.69 -17.24
CA ASP A 266 1.52 14.03 -16.78
C ASP A 266 2.72 14.62 -16.03
N PRO A 267 3.32 15.73 -16.51
CA PRO A 267 4.52 16.27 -15.89
C PRO A 267 4.26 16.99 -14.57
N THR A 268 3.02 17.42 -14.31
CA THR A 268 2.65 18.09 -13.06
C THR A 268 2.47 17.08 -11.93
N CYS A 269 1.81 15.97 -12.24
CA CYS A 269 1.49 14.92 -11.26
C CYS A 269 2.52 13.78 -11.22
N SER A 270 3.59 13.87 -12.02
CA SER A 270 4.79 13.03 -11.94
C SER A 270 5.94 13.82 -11.36
N PHE A 271 6.11 13.78 -10.05
CA PHE A 271 7.04 14.63 -9.31
C PHE A 271 7.78 13.85 -8.22
N GLN A 272 8.74 14.54 -7.58
CA GLN A 272 9.40 14.07 -6.37
C GLN A 272 9.32 15.14 -5.29
N ARG A 273 9.17 14.73 -4.03
CA ARG A 273 9.19 15.58 -2.84
C ARG A 273 10.02 14.94 -1.74
N VAL A 274 10.65 15.79 -0.95
CA VAL A 274 11.35 15.39 0.27
C VAL A 274 10.47 15.79 1.46
N LEU A 275 10.12 14.81 2.27
CA LEU A 275 9.25 14.99 3.42
C LEU A 275 10.10 14.99 4.68
N ARG A 276 9.96 16.02 5.51
CA ARG A 276 10.66 16.15 6.78
C ARG A 276 9.65 16.25 7.91
N PHE A 277 9.99 15.60 9.02
CA PHE A 277 9.18 15.67 10.23
C PHE A 277 9.39 17.02 10.91
N ASP A 278 8.33 17.79 11.06
CA ASP A 278 8.32 19.08 11.72
C ASP A 278 6.96 19.34 12.39
N GLY A 279 6.97 19.88 13.60
CA GLY A 279 5.75 20.22 14.32
C GLY A 279 4.78 19.04 14.55
N GLY A 280 5.31 17.80 14.66
CA GLY A 280 4.48 16.61 14.90
C GLY A 280 3.97 15.91 13.63
N ARG A 281 4.27 16.42 12.44
CA ARG A 281 3.84 15.86 11.15
C ARG A 281 4.94 15.94 10.10
N TYR A 282 4.83 15.13 9.06
CA TYR A 282 5.69 15.25 7.89
C TYR A 282 5.21 16.39 6.99
N GLN A 283 6.16 17.23 6.58
CA GLN A 283 5.91 18.36 5.68
C GLN A 283 6.76 18.20 4.41
N PRO A 284 6.19 18.39 3.22
CA PRO A 284 6.93 18.38 1.98
C PRO A 284 7.81 19.65 1.85
N ASP A 285 8.97 19.50 1.23
CA ASP A 285 9.87 20.62 0.89
C ASP A 285 9.22 21.66 -0.03
N THR A 286 8.25 21.24 -0.81
CA THR A 286 7.41 22.08 -1.67
C THR A 286 5.99 21.51 -1.66
N PRO A 287 4.94 22.32 -1.64
CA PRO A 287 3.56 21.85 -1.65
C PRO A 287 3.31 20.81 -2.74
N LEU A 288 2.45 19.85 -2.45
CA LEU A 288 2.03 18.88 -3.45
C LEU A 288 1.19 19.57 -4.52
N PRO A 289 1.34 19.22 -5.78
CA PRO A 289 0.49 19.76 -6.83
C PRO A 289 -0.94 19.21 -6.73
N GLU A 290 -1.88 19.96 -7.28
CA GLU A 290 -3.29 19.53 -7.42
C GLU A 290 -3.38 18.39 -8.45
N CYS A 291 -3.58 17.17 -7.99
CA CYS A 291 -3.63 15.96 -8.82
C CYS A 291 -4.96 15.21 -8.71
N GLY A 292 -6.04 15.85 -8.27
CA GLY A 292 -7.36 15.25 -8.09
C GLY A 292 -7.87 14.49 -9.32
N GLU A 293 -7.50 14.94 -10.53
CA GLU A 293 -7.80 14.24 -11.78
C GLU A 293 -7.31 12.78 -11.81
N PHE A 294 -6.29 12.45 -11.01
CA PHE A 294 -5.67 11.12 -10.93
C PHE A 294 -5.90 10.43 -9.58
N THR A 295 -6.20 11.17 -8.52
CA THR A 295 -6.18 10.70 -7.13
C THR A 295 -7.54 10.77 -6.43
N GLU A 296 -8.59 11.26 -7.11
CA GLU A 296 -9.96 11.33 -6.61
C GLU A 296 -10.91 10.51 -7.48
N LEU A 297 -12.08 10.08 -6.92
CA LEU A 297 -13.11 9.31 -7.63
C LEU A 297 -13.93 10.16 -8.59
#